data_83b9aa68fb13da1fe252f698f8e1b2a8
#
_entry.id   83b9aa68fb13da1fe252f698f8e1b2a8
#
_cell.length_a   1.000
_cell.length_b   1.000
_cell.length_c   1.000
_cell.angle_alpha   90.00
_cell.angle_beta   90.00
_cell.angle_gamma   90.00
#
_symmetry.space_group_name_H-M   'P 1'
#
loop_
_entity.id
_entity.type
_entity.pdbx_description
1 polymer ?
#
loop_
_entity_poly.entity_id
_entity_poly.type
_entity_poly.pdbx_seq_one_letter_code
_entity_poly.pdbx_strand_id
1 'polypeptide(L)'
;GIYMNYFDLINNRESCRDYAAKSVEKEKLVKCIEAARVAPSACNSQPWSFIVVNNPLVSPKVAKCLQDAGMNKFTDQCPAFIVVIEEKATLSARIGGLVKSQSYAPIDIGIVTAHICLAATAQGLSTCIMGWINEGKLKELLEIPQSKRIRLVIGVGYATSDTIREKKRKSIEEIAKFVD
;
A
#
# COMPACT_ATOMS: atom_id res chain seq x y z
N GLY A 1 -16.01 12.88 -15.49
CA GLY A 1 -15.79 12.62 -14.07
C GLY A 1 -15.39 13.88 -13.35
N ILE A 2 -15.96 14.10 -12.17
CA ILE A 2 -15.57 15.22 -11.30
C ILE A 2 -14.17 14.88 -10.79
N TYR A 3 -13.18 15.66 -11.24
CA TYR A 3 -11.82 15.52 -10.72
C TYR A 3 -11.78 16.07 -9.29
N MET A 4 -11.47 15.19 -8.34
CA MET A 4 -11.23 15.57 -6.96
C MET A 4 -9.91 16.34 -6.89
N ASN A 5 -9.87 17.50 -6.24
CA ASN A 5 -8.61 18.19 -6.03
C ASN A 5 -7.74 17.40 -5.03
N TYR A 6 -6.45 17.71 -4.98
CA TYR A 6 -5.52 16.96 -4.13
C TYR A 6 -5.90 16.98 -2.64
N PHE A 7 -6.32 18.12 -2.11
CA PHE A 7 -6.66 18.22 -0.69
C PHE A 7 -7.91 17.42 -0.33
N ASP A 8 -8.91 17.41 -1.20
CA ASP A 8 -10.08 16.54 -1.04
C ASP A 8 -9.67 15.07 -1.11
N LEU A 9 -8.78 14.73 -2.03
CA LEU A 9 -8.29 13.37 -2.22
C LEU A 9 -7.61 12.83 -0.96
N ILE A 10 -6.69 13.58 -0.36
CA ILE A 10 -5.99 13.13 0.86
C ILE A 10 -6.93 13.06 2.07
N ASN A 11 -7.96 13.89 2.11
CA ASN A 11 -8.97 13.84 3.16
C ASN A 11 -9.91 12.64 3.01
N ASN A 12 -10.20 12.24 1.78
CA ASN A 12 -11.07 11.10 1.50
C ASN A 12 -10.37 9.74 1.64
N ARG A 13 -9.04 9.72 1.50
CA ARG A 13 -8.30 8.49 1.73
C ARG A 13 -8.38 8.08 3.21
N GLU A 14 -8.88 6.91 3.47
CA GLU A 14 -8.89 6.33 4.81
C GLU A 14 -8.61 4.82 4.77
N SER A 15 -8.26 4.24 5.90
CA SER A 15 -8.13 2.79 6.03
C SER A 15 -9.51 2.17 6.04
N CYS A 16 -9.83 1.42 5.00
CA CYS A 16 -11.12 0.74 4.84
C CYS A 16 -11.03 -0.70 5.33
N ARG A 17 -11.94 -1.06 6.22
CA ARG A 17 -12.01 -2.42 6.78
C ARG A 17 -13.40 -3.04 6.61
N ASP A 18 -14.18 -2.53 5.65
CA ASP A 18 -15.51 -3.02 5.33
C ASP A 18 -15.74 -2.87 3.82
N TYR A 19 -15.65 -3.98 3.10
CA TYR A 19 -15.68 -4.01 1.64
C TYR A 19 -16.95 -4.64 1.12
N ALA A 20 -17.49 -4.05 0.06
CA ALA A 20 -18.60 -4.60 -0.70
C ALA A 20 -18.17 -5.83 -1.50
N ALA A 21 -19.13 -6.74 -1.72
CA ALA A 21 -18.94 -7.92 -2.56
C ALA A 21 -18.95 -7.52 -4.05
N LYS A 22 -17.96 -6.70 -4.43
CA LYS A 22 -17.82 -6.18 -5.79
C LYS A 22 -16.37 -6.33 -6.23
N SER A 23 -16.18 -6.94 -7.40
CA SER A 23 -14.86 -7.11 -8.00
C SER A 23 -14.23 -5.77 -8.35
N VAL A 24 -12.91 -5.69 -8.28
CA VAL A 24 -12.15 -4.53 -8.73
C VAL A 24 -11.78 -4.71 -10.20
N GLU A 25 -12.02 -3.69 -11.00
CA GLU A 25 -11.65 -3.70 -12.41
C GLU A 25 -10.12 -3.70 -12.56
N LYS A 26 -9.62 -4.56 -13.43
CA LYS A 26 -8.17 -4.68 -13.69
C LYS A 26 -7.55 -3.33 -14.09
N GLU A 27 -8.25 -2.56 -14.90
CA GLU A 27 -7.81 -1.26 -15.40
C GLU A 27 -7.53 -0.28 -14.25
N LYS A 28 -8.33 -0.34 -13.18
CA LYS A 28 -8.14 0.50 -11.99
C LYS A 28 -6.90 0.08 -11.20
N LEU A 29 -6.66 -1.22 -11.11
CA LEU A 29 -5.44 -1.75 -10.47
C LEU A 29 -4.19 -1.37 -11.27
N VAL A 30 -4.27 -1.45 -12.61
CA VAL A 30 -3.18 -1.01 -13.50
C VAL A 30 -2.86 0.46 -13.25
N LYS A 31 -3.87 1.33 -13.12
CA LYS A 31 -3.67 2.75 -12.82
C LYS A 31 -3.00 2.97 -11.46
N CYS A 32 -3.30 2.14 -10.47
CA CYS A 32 -2.60 2.18 -9.18
C CYS A 32 -1.11 1.87 -9.34
N ILE A 33 -0.77 0.88 -10.17
CA ILE A 33 0.63 0.52 -10.44
C ILE A 33 1.32 1.59 -11.29
N GLU A 34 0.62 2.21 -12.23
CA GLU A 34 1.16 3.36 -12.99
C GLU A 34 1.49 4.53 -12.07
N ALA A 35 0.65 4.82 -11.08
CA ALA A 35 0.93 5.83 -10.07
C ALA A 35 2.18 5.47 -9.24
N ALA A 36 2.32 4.20 -8.87
CA ALA A 36 3.51 3.70 -8.18
C ALA A 36 4.77 3.91 -9.02
N ARG A 37 4.69 3.64 -10.31
CA ARG A 37 5.81 3.70 -11.24
C ARG A 37 6.46 5.07 -11.34
N VAL A 38 5.71 6.14 -11.13
CA VAL A 38 6.21 7.53 -11.20
C VAL A 38 6.62 8.11 -9.85
N ALA A 39 6.54 7.32 -8.77
CA ALA A 39 6.97 7.77 -7.45
C ALA A 39 8.49 7.99 -7.39
N PRO A 40 8.96 8.99 -6.62
CA PRO A 40 10.39 9.21 -6.46
C PRO A 40 11.03 8.17 -5.54
N SER A 41 12.33 7.96 -5.71
CA SER A 41 13.12 7.10 -4.84
C SER A 41 14.58 7.59 -4.78
N ALA A 42 15.28 7.23 -3.71
CA ALA A 42 16.68 7.57 -3.54
C ALA A 42 17.51 7.04 -4.70
N CYS A 43 18.27 7.90 -5.36
CA CYS A 43 19.09 7.58 -6.54
C CYS A 43 18.30 6.89 -7.66
N ASN A 44 17.00 7.18 -7.75
CA ASN A 44 16.08 6.53 -8.70
C ASN A 44 16.16 5.00 -8.65
N SER A 45 16.37 4.45 -7.45
CA SER A 45 16.54 3.02 -7.23
C SER A 45 15.31 2.21 -7.59
N GLN A 46 14.13 2.76 -7.38
CA GLN A 46 12.85 2.07 -7.59
C GLN A 46 12.86 0.69 -6.89
N PRO A 47 13.11 0.65 -5.55
CA PRO A 47 13.37 -0.60 -4.83
C PRO A 47 12.07 -1.30 -4.46
N TRP A 48 11.22 -1.53 -5.45
CA TRP A 48 9.91 -2.14 -5.25
C TRP A 48 9.52 -3.03 -6.42
N SER A 49 8.77 -4.04 -6.11
CA SER A 49 7.98 -4.80 -7.08
C SER A 49 6.64 -5.14 -6.44
N PHE A 50 5.67 -5.49 -7.26
CA PHE A 50 4.30 -5.70 -6.81
C PHE A 50 3.76 -7.01 -7.36
N ILE A 51 3.02 -7.73 -6.50
CA ILE A 51 2.14 -8.79 -6.97
C ILE A 51 0.71 -8.29 -6.74
N VAL A 52 -0.02 -8.15 -7.82
CA VAL A 52 -1.42 -7.73 -7.78
C VAL A 52 -2.29 -8.97 -7.83
N VAL A 53 -3.00 -9.25 -6.75
CA VAL A 53 -3.88 -10.41 -6.63
C VAL A 53 -5.31 -9.93 -6.82
N ASN A 54 -5.92 -10.33 -7.94
CA ASN A 54 -7.31 -10.00 -8.29
C ASN A 54 -8.04 -11.24 -8.80
N ASN A 55 -7.78 -12.38 -8.17
CA ASN A 55 -8.36 -13.67 -8.53
C ASN A 55 -9.25 -14.15 -7.38
N PRO A 56 -10.55 -14.42 -7.60
CA PRO A 56 -11.45 -14.80 -6.53
C PRO A 56 -11.11 -16.16 -5.88
N LEU A 57 -10.26 -16.96 -6.51
CA LEU A 57 -9.77 -18.22 -5.92
C LEU A 57 -8.50 -18.02 -5.09
N VAL A 58 -7.73 -16.98 -5.36
CA VAL A 58 -6.45 -16.69 -4.69
C VAL A 58 -6.60 -15.67 -3.58
N SER A 59 -7.40 -14.62 -3.78
CA SER A 59 -7.62 -13.58 -2.78
C SER A 59 -8.00 -14.11 -1.39
N PRO A 60 -8.88 -15.09 -1.24
CA PRO A 60 -9.18 -15.67 0.08
C PRO A 60 -7.96 -16.32 0.74
N LYS A 61 -7.08 -16.91 -0.04
CA LYS A 61 -5.84 -17.52 0.47
C LYS A 61 -4.85 -16.46 0.94
N VAL A 62 -4.74 -15.36 0.21
CA VAL A 62 -3.95 -14.20 0.64
C VAL A 62 -4.51 -13.66 1.95
N ALA A 63 -5.82 -13.46 2.04
CA ALA A 63 -6.48 -12.98 3.25
C ALA A 63 -6.08 -13.80 4.49
N LYS A 64 -6.04 -15.13 4.38
CA LYS A 64 -5.63 -16.00 5.50
C LYS A 64 -4.18 -15.75 5.92
N CYS A 65 -3.28 -15.45 5.00
CA CYS A 65 -1.89 -15.08 5.33
C CYS A 65 -1.80 -13.74 6.06
N LEU A 66 -2.81 -12.87 5.95
CA LEU A 66 -2.85 -11.56 6.62
C LEU A 66 -3.52 -11.62 8.00
N GLN A 67 -4.13 -12.76 8.35
CA GLN A 67 -4.88 -12.95 9.59
C GLN A 67 -4.02 -13.62 10.68
N ASP A 68 -2.73 -13.37 10.65
CA ASP A 68 -1.81 -13.89 11.64
C ASP A 68 -2.22 -13.44 13.06
N ALA A 69 -2.22 -14.37 14.01
CA ALA A 69 -2.67 -14.14 15.39
C ALA A 69 -4.10 -13.57 15.49
N GLY A 70 -4.98 -13.86 14.54
CA GLY A 70 -6.37 -13.40 14.51
C GLY A 70 -6.55 -11.94 14.12
N MET A 71 -5.51 -11.28 13.64
CA MET A 71 -5.58 -9.90 13.15
C MET A 71 -6.19 -9.85 11.74
N ASN A 72 -6.62 -8.65 11.35
CA ASN A 72 -7.05 -8.35 9.97
C ASN A 72 -8.17 -9.26 9.42
N LYS A 73 -9.12 -9.67 10.25
CA LYS A 73 -10.21 -10.58 9.83
C LYS A 73 -11.07 -9.99 8.70
N PHE A 74 -11.15 -8.67 8.60
CA PHE A 74 -11.87 -7.98 7.53
C PHE A 74 -11.34 -8.32 6.13
N THR A 75 -10.12 -8.84 6.03
CA THR A 75 -9.50 -9.19 4.74
C THR A 75 -10.23 -10.31 4.00
N ASP A 76 -11.05 -11.11 4.71
CA ASP A 76 -11.92 -12.10 4.07
C ASP A 76 -12.90 -11.47 3.07
N GLN A 77 -13.25 -10.20 3.26
CA GLN A 77 -14.15 -9.45 2.39
C GLN A 77 -13.41 -8.73 1.26
N CYS A 78 -12.09 -8.65 1.33
CA CYS A 78 -11.30 -7.85 0.41
C CYS A 78 -11.09 -8.57 -0.91
N PRO A 79 -11.56 -8.02 -2.05
CA PRO A 79 -11.53 -8.73 -3.33
C PRO A 79 -10.16 -8.74 -3.99
N ALA A 80 -9.31 -7.75 -3.70
CA ALA A 80 -8.01 -7.61 -4.32
C ALA A 80 -6.93 -7.18 -3.33
N PHE A 81 -5.69 -7.54 -3.62
CA PHE A 81 -4.54 -7.18 -2.81
C PHE A 81 -3.38 -6.75 -3.70
N ILE A 82 -2.62 -5.77 -3.23
CA ILE A 82 -1.33 -5.40 -3.82
C ILE A 82 -0.26 -5.73 -2.79
N VAL A 83 0.53 -6.74 -3.08
CA VAL A 83 1.65 -7.17 -2.23
C VAL A 83 2.87 -6.35 -2.61
N VAL A 84 3.41 -5.61 -1.65
CA VAL A 84 4.54 -4.69 -1.88
C VAL A 84 5.83 -5.35 -1.41
N ILE A 85 6.69 -5.66 -2.37
CA ILE A 85 7.96 -6.35 -2.16
C ILE A 85 9.09 -5.33 -2.24
N GLU A 86 9.96 -5.33 -1.23
CA GLU A 86 11.17 -4.53 -1.26
C GLU A 86 12.23 -5.22 -2.11
N GLU A 87 12.72 -4.49 -3.11
CA GLU A 87 13.84 -4.90 -3.94
C GLU A 87 15.11 -4.17 -3.49
N LYS A 88 16.26 -4.62 -3.96
CA LYS A 88 17.53 -3.97 -3.64
C LYS A 88 17.57 -2.56 -4.24
N ALA A 89 17.98 -1.58 -3.43
CA ALA A 89 18.32 -0.25 -3.92
C ALA A 89 19.57 -0.30 -4.81
N THR A 90 19.81 0.75 -5.59
CA THR A 90 21.04 0.90 -6.38
C THR A 90 22.26 0.88 -5.46
N LEU A 91 23.43 0.54 -6.03
CA LEU A 91 24.67 0.50 -5.27
C LEU A 91 24.98 1.87 -4.66
N SER A 92 24.76 2.97 -5.40
CA SER A 92 24.99 4.34 -4.90
C SER A 92 24.09 4.68 -3.71
N ALA A 93 22.81 4.29 -3.76
CA ALA A 93 21.89 4.50 -2.63
C ALA A 93 22.30 3.66 -1.41
N ARG A 94 22.73 2.41 -1.62
CA ARG A 94 23.20 1.53 -0.54
C ARG A 94 24.47 2.08 0.14
N ILE A 95 25.43 2.51 -0.65
CA ILE A 95 26.69 3.10 -0.12
C ILE A 95 26.39 4.40 0.62
N GLY A 96 25.62 5.30 0.03
CA GLY A 96 25.19 6.54 0.68
C GLY A 96 24.44 6.29 1.98
N GLY A 97 23.60 5.27 2.01
CA GLY A 97 22.87 4.83 3.21
C GLY A 97 23.81 4.37 4.31
N LEU A 98 24.84 3.58 3.99
CA LEU A 98 25.84 3.15 4.96
C LEU A 98 26.61 4.34 5.55
N VAL A 99 27.03 5.28 4.69
CA VAL A 99 27.77 6.48 5.11
C VAL A 99 26.94 7.37 6.05
N LYS A 100 25.64 7.50 5.80
CA LYS A 100 24.73 8.39 6.54
C LYS A 100 23.87 7.68 7.57
N SER A 101 24.09 6.39 7.80
CA SER A 101 23.23 5.55 8.68
C SER A 101 21.76 5.61 8.28
N GLN A 102 21.49 5.58 6.98
CA GLN A 102 20.14 5.60 6.40
C GLN A 102 19.82 4.32 5.67
N SER A 103 18.59 3.86 5.79
CA SER A 103 18.04 2.78 4.98
C SER A 103 16.98 3.37 4.05
N TYR A 104 17.35 3.61 2.80
CA TYR A 104 16.48 4.31 1.85
C TYR A 104 15.33 3.46 1.31
N ALA A 105 15.55 2.18 1.09
CA ALA A 105 14.53 1.33 0.47
C ALA A 105 13.22 1.28 1.27
N PRO A 106 13.22 1.09 2.60
CA PRO A 106 11.97 1.16 3.38
C PRO A 106 11.27 2.52 3.32
N ILE A 107 12.04 3.61 3.25
CA ILE A 107 11.49 4.96 3.10
C ILE A 107 10.77 5.06 1.75
N ASP A 108 11.42 4.60 0.68
CA ASP A 108 10.87 4.61 -0.68
C ASP A 108 9.62 3.75 -0.79
N ILE A 109 9.55 2.62 -0.07
CA ILE A 109 8.35 1.78 0.02
C ILE A 109 7.17 2.57 0.62
N GLY A 110 7.41 3.37 1.64
CA GLY A 110 6.38 4.24 2.22
C GLY A 110 5.86 5.26 1.21
N ILE A 111 6.75 5.86 0.42
CA ILE A 111 6.40 6.83 -0.62
C ILE A 111 5.52 6.18 -1.69
N VAL A 112 5.94 5.05 -2.24
CA VAL A 112 5.20 4.37 -3.32
C VAL A 112 3.85 3.86 -2.82
N THR A 113 3.76 3.43 -1.57
CA THR A 113 2.51 2.97 -0.96
C THR A 113 1.49 4.10 -0.90
N ALA A 114 1.90 5.31 -0.51
CA ALA A 114 1.02 6.47 -0.50
C ALA A 114 0.50 6.79 -1.92
N HIS A 115 1.35 6.72 -2.94
CA HIS A 115 0.94 6.90 -4.34
C HIS A 115 -0.15 5.90 -4.75
N ILE A 116 0.01 4.64 -4.40
CA ILE A 116 -0.97 3.59 -4.71
C ILE A 116 -2.32 3.87 -4.02
N CYS A 117 -2.31 4.16 -2.73
CA CYS A 117 -3.53 4.41 -1.97
C CYS A 117 -4.28 5.64 -2.48
N LEU A 118 -3.57 6.71 -2.83
CA LEU A 118 -4.18 7.92 -3.38
C LEU A 118 -4.74 7.66 -4.77
N ALA A 119 -4.06 6.91 -5.62
CA ALA A 119 -4.55 6.53 -6.94
C ALA A 119 -5.82 5.66 -6.85
N ALA A 120 -5.88 4.75 -5.88
CA ALA A 120 -7.07 3.95 -5.61
C ALA A 120 -8.24 4.86 -5.19
N THR A 121 -8.02 5.75 -4.23
CA THR A 121 -9.04 6.70 -3.76
C THR A 121 -9.56 7.59 -4.89
N ALA A 122 -8.68 8.07 -5.76
CA ALA A 122 -9.04 8.89 -6.92
C ALA A 122 -9.96 8.16 -7.91
N GLN A 123 -9.97 6.84 -7.88
CA GLN A 123 -10.79 5.99 -8.74
C GLN A 123 -12.05 5.45 -8.05
N GLY A 124 -12.34 5.92 -6.84
CA GLY A 124 -13.48 5.44 -6.06
C GLY A 124 -13.24 4.12 -5.34
N LEU A 125 -12.01 3.64 -5.31
CA LEU A 125 -11.62 2.47 -4.54
C LEU A 125 -11.21 2.87 -3.11
N SER A 126 -11.24 1.90 -2.22
CA SER A 126 -10.79 2.06 -0.84
C SER A 126 -9.69 1.07 -0.53
N THR A 127 -8.78 1.45 0.36
CA THR A 127 -7.60 0.67 0.69
C THR A 127 -7.41 0.51 2.18
N CYS A 128 -6.65 -0.51 2.56
CA CYS A 128 -6.10 -0.65 3.90
C CYS A 128 -4.66 -1.19 3.79
N ILE A 129 -3.74 -0.52 4.44
CA ILE A 129 -2.32 -0.91 4.48
C ILE A 129 -2.11 -1.83 5.68
N MET A 130 -1.55 -3.01 5.46
CA MET A 130 -1.31 -4.01 6.50
C MET A 130 0.16 -4.39 6.55
N GLY A 131 0.79 -4.14 7.69
CA GLY A 131 2.16 -4.58 7.96
C GLY A 131 2.21 -5.84 8.83
N TRP A 132 1.16 -6.13 9.59
CA TRP A 132 1.05 -7.35 10.38
C TRP A 132 0.56 -8.49 9.49
N ILE A 133 1.48 -9.31 9.03
CA ILE A 133 1.23 -10.38 8.05
C ILE A 133 2.05 -11.62 8.40
N ASN A 134 1.62 -12.80 7.97
CA ASN A 134 2.48 -13.97 7.95
C ASN A 134 3.29 -13.98 6.66
N GLU A 135 4.44 -13.35 6.70
CA GLU A 135 5.31 -13.17 5.53
C GLU A 135 5.74 -14.50 4.91
N GLY A 136 6.10 -15.48 5.75
CA GLY A 136 6.55 -16.79 5.28
C GLY A 136 5.48 -17.53 4.49
N LYS A 137 4.26 -17.58 5.02
CA LYS A 137 3.12 -18.22 4.33
C LYS A 137 2.76 -17.49 3.04
N LEU A 138 2.83 -16.17 3.03
CA LEU A 138 2.52 -15.37 1.85
C LEU A 138 3.56 -15.58 0.75
N LYS A 139 4.85 -15.67 1.11
CA LYS A 139 5.92 -16.01 0.17
C LYS A 139 5.71 -17.38 -0.46
N GLU A 140 5.35 -18.37 0.35
CA GLU A 140 5.07 -19.72 -0.12
C GLU A 140 3.88 -19.72 -1.09
N LEU A 141 2.77 -19.09 -0.73
CA LEU A 141 1.57 -19.02 -1.55
C LEU A 141 1.82 -18.38 -2.92
N LEU A 142 2.57 -17.28 -2.95
CA LEU A 142 2.80 -16.48 -4.15
C LEU A 142 4.14 -16.77 -4.84
N GLU A 143 4.86 -17.79 -4.38
CA GLU A 143 6.16 -18.20 -4.94
C GLU A 143 7.18 -17.04 -4.95
N ILE A 144 7.20 -16.27 -3.86
CA ILE A 144 8.17 -15.19 -3.67
C ILE A 144 9.45 -15.77 -3.04
N PRO A 145 10.65 -15.48 -3.59
CA PRO A 145 11.90 -15.96 -3.02
C PRO A 145 12.08 -15.58 -1.55
N GLN A 146 12.60 -16.48 -0.73
CA GLN A 146 12.83 -16.25 0.71
C GLN A 146 13.78 -15.10 0.99
N SER A 147 14.67 -14.78 0.05
CA SER A 147 15.61 -13.65 0.17
C SER A 147 14.95 -12.29 0.06
N LYS A 148 13.71 -12.21 -0.42
CA LYS A 148 12.98 -10.95 -0.57
C LYS A 148 12.14 -10.66 0.67
N ARG A 149 11.86 -9.38 0.92
CA ARG A 149 10.99 -8.92 2.01
C ARG A 149 9.67 -8.41 1.46
N ILE A 150 8.59 -8.92 2.02
CA ILE A 150 7.27 -8.32 1.83
C ILE A 150 7.11 -7.26 2.93
N ARG A 151 7.17 -5.99 2.57
CA ARG A 151 7.09 -4.91 3.56
C ARG A 151 5.68 -4.67 4.06
N LEU A 152 4.72 -4.76 3.16
CA LEU A 152 3.32 -4.58 3.50
C LEU A 152 2.44 -5.11 2.37
N VAL A 153 1.16 -5.22 2.67
CA VAL A 153 0.12 -5.58 1.71
C VAL A 153 -0.97 -4.51 1.75
N ILE A 154 -1.44 -4.10 0.60
CA ILE A 154 -2.55 -3.16 0.46
C ILE A 154 -3.78 -3.94 0.06
N GLY A 155 -4.81 -3.95 0.91
CA GLY A 155 -6.14 -4.43 0.54
C GLY A 155 -6.84 -3.39 -0.30
N VAL A 156 -7.50 -3.80 -1.36
CA VAL A 156 -8.17 -2.91 -2.32
C VAL A 156 -9.57 -3.43 -2.62
N GLY A 157 -10.53 -2.52 -2.61
CA GLY A 157 -11.92 -2.86 -2.94
C GLY A 157 -12.82 -1.64 -2.88
N TYR A 158 -14.11 -1.87 -2.96
CA TYR A 158 -15.12 -0.83 -2.81
C TYR A 158 -15.65 -0.85 -1.37
N ALA A 159 -15.68 0.30 -0.72
CA ALA A 159 -16.26 0.41 0.62
C ALA A 159 -17.77 0.19 0.58
N THR A 160 -18.33 -0.36 1.66
CA THR A 160 -19.78 -0.53 1.80
C THR A 160 -20.50 0.77 2.07
N SER A 161 -19.79 1.81 2.53
CA SER A 161 -20.33 3.11 2.89
C SER A 161 -19.52 4.23 2.25
N ASP A 162 -20.22 5.29 1.86
CA ASP A 162 -19.61 6.52 1.33
C ASP A 162 -19.20 7.48 2.45
N THR A 163 -19.52 7.16 3.71
CA THR A 163 -19.21 8.01 4.85
C THR A 163 -17.72 7.95 5.18
N ILE A 164 -17.07 9.11 5.13
CA ILE A 164 -15.67 9.26 5.52
C ILE A 164 -15.61 9.61 7.00
N ARG A 165 -14.82 8.86 7.76
CA ARG A 165 -14.63 9.10 9.19
C ARG A 165 -13.84 10.39 9.42
N GLU A 166 -14.14 11.08 10.49
CA GLU A 166 -13.32 12.20 10.94
C GLU A 166 -11.91 11.72 11.27
N LYS A 167 -10.92 12.42 10.72
CA LYS A 167 -9.50 12.10 10.96
C LYS A 167 -9.03 12.74 12.26
N LYS A 168 -8.67 11.89 13.22
CA LYS A 168 -8.03 12.34 14.47
C LYS A 168 -6.53 12.43 14.21
N ARG A 169 -6.01 13.64 14.27
CA ARG A 169 -4.57 13.93 14.00
C ARG A 169 -4.06 14.93 15.03
N LYS A 170 -2.76 14.91 15.23
CA LYS A 170 -2.07 15.96 15.98
C LYS A 170 -2.25 17.30 15.28
N SER A 171 -2.22 18.38 16.04
CA SER A 171 -2.29 19.74 15.50
C SER A 171 -0.99 20.07 14.71
N ILE A 172 -1.07 21.13 13.89
CA ILE A 172 0.12 21.61 13.17
C ILE A 172 1.21 22.00 14.14
N GLU A 173 0.85 22.67 15.23
CA GLU A 173 1.78 23.13 16.27
C GLU A 173 2.52 21.97 16.96
N GLU A 174 1.85 20.79 17.07
CA GLU A 174 2.49 19.60 17.66
C GLU A 174 3.50 18.92 16.75
N ILE A 175 3.36 19.07 15.44
CA ILE A 175 4.20 18.35 14.46
C ILE A 175 5.15 19.20 13.66
N ALA A 176 4.99 20.53 13.69
CA ALA A 176 5.80 21.44 12.88
C ALA A 176 6.21 22.68 13.68
N LYS A 177 7.43 23.13 13.44
CA LYS A 177 7.96 24.40 13.93
C LYS A 177 8.36 25.24 12.71
N PHE A 178 7.86 26.47 12.63
CA PHE A 178 8.25 27.42 11.59
C PHE A 178 9.42 28.27 12.08
N VAL A 179 10.42 28.39 11.27
CA VAL A 179 11.59 29.24 11.51
C VAL A 179 11.63 30.23 10.34
N ASP A 180 11.22 31.48 10.62
CA ASP A 180 11.10 32.56 9.63
C ASP A 180 12.36 33.42 9.58
#